data_82839453ef1c819d79399e59e1323fb4
#
_entry.id   82839453ef1c819d79399e59e1323fb4
#
_cell.length_a   1.000
_cell.length_b   1.000
_cell.length_c   1.000
_cell.angle_alpha   90.00
_cell.angle_beta   90.00
_cell.angle_gamma   90.00
#
_symmetry.space_group_name_H-M   'P 1'
#
loop_
_entity.id
_entity.type
_entity.pdbx_description
1 polymer ?
#
loop_
_entity_poly.entity_id
_entity_poly.type
_entity_poly.pdbx_seq_one_letter_code
_entity_poly.pdbx_strand_id
1 'polypeptide(L)'
;VSSNDAHTVTVNGQQIAAEPVVADTLSIVDLAKYPPQVAATIDVPGSVVGPPYAVAVAPDESFSIVSSATKLDSADPKKIVPDDRVSVIDLAGGPKVVQQVTAGAGATSVDISPNGSLVLVANRTEGTVSAFRLNNKKLEPLDKVDLGNPKAGPSGLAFVSDRVALVSRDGDNMINVLRIDGNTITVDPRPLTTGVRPYTLAVAASGNLAAVSNMGRGDDDIDTVSLIDVSSEPFRTVETISVGMSPEGLRFSPDGKFLAVGTQEGTTKKNGSPFQTPNGRLAMYAVDGKSLRKVAEAPVGHWSQGIAFSKNGETIIVQNMVERTLAVFRFDGQKLTAGTPIAIGAGPAALGTAWR
;
A
#
# COMPACT_ATOMS: atom_id res chain seq x y z
N VAL A 1 -3.97 -10.30 4.14
CA VAL A 1 -4.70 -9.47 5.12
C VAL A 1 -5.18 -8.21 4.41
N SER A 2 -6.49 -7.91 4.44
CA SER A 2 -7.12 -6.73 3.86
C SER A 2 -7.61 -5.80 4.96
N SER A 3 -7.08 -4.57 5.02
CA SER A 3 -7.66 -3.48 5.81
C SER A 3 -8.77 -2.83 5.00
N ASN A 4 -9.90 -2.52 5.63
CA ASN A 4 -11.09 -2.07 4.96
C ASN A 4 -11.66 -0.83 5.69
N ASP A 5 -11.79 0.26 4.94
CA ASP A 5 -12.36 1.52 5.40
C ASP A 5 -13.90 1.44 5.33
N ALA A 6 -14.56 1.61 6.46
CA ALA A 6 -16.01 1.64 6.57
C ALA A 6 -16.52 2.99 7.08
N HIS A 7 -15.64 3.82 7.67
CA HIS A 7 -15.99 5.13 8.17
C HIS A 7 -16.15 6.18 7.06
N THR A 8 -15.70 5.85 5.83
CA THR A 8 -15.86 6.73 4.67
C THR A 8 -16.53 6.02 3.49
N VAL A 9 -17.14 6.82 2.61
CA VAL A 9 -17.69 6.39 1.32
C VAL A 9 -17.32 7.39 0.25
N THR A 10 -17.26 6.91 -1.00
CA THR A 10 -16.99 7.76 -2.15
C THR A 10 -18.30 8.09 -2.86
N VAL A 11 -18.62 9.37 -2.95
CA VAL A 11 -19.80 9.88 -3.65
C VAL A 11 -19.35 10.89 -4.68
N ASN A 12 -19.63 10.64 -5.95
CA ASN A 12 -19.30 11.52 -7.06
C ASN A 12 -17.82 11.99 -7.05
N GLY A 13 -16.89 11.06 -6.82
CA GLY A 13 -15.46 11.31 -6.79
C GLY A 13 -14.96 12.00 -5.51
N GLN A 14 -15.79 12.18 -4.49
CA GLN A 14 -15.41 12.76 -3.22
C GLN A 14 -15.54 11.74 -2.10
N GLN A 15 -14.55 11.70 -1.22
CA GLN A 15 -14.61 10.91 0.02
C GLN A 15 -15.34 11.71 1.10
N ILE A 16 -16.37 11.13 1.64
CA ILE A 16 -17.17 11.73 2.72
C ILE A 16 -17.36 10.73 3.86
N ALA A 17 -17.74 11.21 5.04
CA ALA A 17 -18.09 10.35 6.16
C ALA A 17 -19.27 9.44 5.81
N ALA A 18 -19.22 8.18 6.21
CA ALA A 18 -20.30 7.21 6.00
C ALA A 18 -21.48 7.49 6.95
N GLU A 19 -22.69 7.33 6.47
CA GLU A 19 -23.92 7.37 7.29
C GLU A 19 -24.76 6.10 7.01
N PRO A 20 -25.05 5.25 8.01
CA PRO A 20 -24.56 5.35 9.40
C PRO A 20 -23.06 5.08 9.51
N VAL A 21 -22.44 5.60 10.57
CA VAL A 21 -21.02 5.30 10.89
C VAL A 21 -20.89 3.82 11.27
N VAL A 22 -19.98 3.13 10.62
CA VAL A 22 -19.65 1.71 10.85
C VAL A 22 -18.19 1.60 11.19
N ALA A 23 -17.82 0.63 12.01
CA ALA A 23 -16.42 0.35 12.33
C ALA A 23 -15.65 -0.14 11.10
N ASP A 24 -14.41 0.32 10.96
CA ASP A 24 -13.47 -0.25 9.98
C ASP A 24 -13.14 -1.68 10.34
N THR A 25 -12.76 -2.47 9.34
CA THR A 25 -12.52 -3.89 9.54
C THR A 25 -11.19 -4.35 8.97
N LEU A 26 -10.73 -5.49 9.46
CA LEU A 26 -9.62 -6.26 8.92
C LEU A 26 -10.11 -7.65 8.54
N SER A 27 -9.94 -8.03 7.28
CA SER A 27 -10.30 -9.36 6.78
C SER A 27 -9.08 -10.20 6.49
N ILE A 28 -9.09 -11.44 6.97
CA ILE A 28 -8.08 -12.45 6.67
C ILE A 28 -8.58 -13.25 5.46
N VAL A 29 -7.81 -13.26 4.38
CA VAL A 29 -8.15 -13.95 3.14
C VAL A 29 -7.19 -15.12 2.94
N ASP A 30 -7.74 -16.32 2.85
CA ASP A 30 -6.99 -17.54 2.55
C ASP A 30 -6.71 -17.62 1.04
N LEU A 31 -5.46 -17.34 0.65
CA LEU A 31 -4.97 -17.41 -0.74
C LEU A 31 -4.38 -18.78 -1.11
N ALA A 32 -4.29 -19.71 -0.16
CA ALA A 32 -3.84 -21.08 -0.45
C ALA A 32 -4.91 -21.88 -1.18
N LYS A 33 -6.17 -21.45 -1.08
CA LYS A 33 -7.32 -22.05 -1.77
C LYS A 33 -7.69 -21.28 -3.02
N TYR A 34 -8.31 -21.97 -3.96
CA TYR A 34 -8.93 -21.35 -5.12
C TYR A 34 -10.39 -21.85 -5.28
N PRO A 35 -11.38 -20.95 -5.36
CA PRO A 35 -11.27 -19.50 -5.19
C PRO A 35 -10.84 -19.11 -3.76
N PRO A 36 -10.13 -17.99 -3.59
CA PRO A 36 -9.77 -17.48 -2.26
C PRO A 36 -11.03 -17.20 -1.43
N GLN A 37 -10.90 -17.30 -0.10
CA GLN A 37 -12.03 -17.14 0.81
C GLN A 37 -11.66 -16.25 1.99
N VAL A 38 -12.62 -15.46 2.48
CA VAL A 38 -12.48 -14.73 3.75
C VAL A 38 -12.58 -15.75 4.88
N ALA A 39 -11.50 -15.91 5.64
CA ALA A 39 -11.43 -16.82 6.78
C ALA A 39 -11.95 -16.19 8.07
N ALA A 40 -11.74 -14.88 8.25
CA ALA A 40 -12.19 -14.13 9.42
C ALA A 40 -12.25 -12.63 9.12
N THR A 41 -13.07 -11.91 9.89
CA THR A 41 -13.10 -10.44 9.88
C THR A 41 -13.26 -9.95 11.32
N ILE A 42 -12.51 -8.89 11.68
CA ILE A 42 -12.57 -8.22 12.98
C ILE A 42 -12.56 -6.71 12.81
N ASP A 43 -13.02 -5.99 13.83
CA ASP A 43 -12.96 -4.53 13.85
C ASP A 43 -11.53 -4.05 14.13
N VAL A 44 -10.97 -3.28 13.19
CA VAL A 44 -9.63 -2.66 13.29
C VAL A 44 -9.68 -1.31 12.60
N PRO A 45 -9.20 -0.23 13.23
CA PRO A 45 -9.08 1.06 12.56
C PRO A 45 -8.28 0.95 11.26
N GLY A 46 -8.82 1.48 10.18
CA GLY A 46 -8.22 1.50 8.85
C GLY A 46 -8.60 2.77 8.10
N SER A 47 -7.96 3.02 6.97
CA SER A 47 -8.24 4.19 6.14
C SER A 47 -7.84 3.93 4.69
N VAL A 48 -8.61 4.48 3.76
CA VAL A 48 -8.28 4.47 2.34
C VAL A 48 -7.31 5.61 1.96
N VAL A 49 -7.08 6.55 2.87
CA VAL A 49 -6.15 7.67 2.61
C VAL A 49 -4.70 7.19 2.72
N GLY A 50 -3.95 7.36 1.65
CA GLY A 50 -2.58 6.89 1.53
C GLY A 50 -2.46 5.73 0.54
N PRO A 51 -1.22 5.28 0.25
CA PRO A 51 -1.02 4.11 -0.60
C PRO A 51 -1.56 2.85 0.08
N PRO A 52 -1.95 1.82 -0.70
CA PRO A 52 -2.57 0.61 -0.16
C PRO A 52 -1.59 -0.33 0.57
N TYR A 53 -0.71 0.24 1.37
CA TYR A 53 0.37 -0.40 2.14
C TYR A 53 0.26 -0.09 3.65
N ALA A 54 -0.95 0.22 4.12
CA ALA A 54 -1.24 0.39 5.55
C ALA A 54 -1.29 -0.95 6.33
N VAL A 55 -0.91 -2.06 5.70
CA VAL A 55 -0.89 -3.41 6.30
C VAL A 55 0.46 -4.07 6.03
N ALA A 56 1.16 -4.45 7.09
CA ALA A 56 2.32 -5.34 7.04
C ALA A 56 1.97 -6.68 7.72
N VAL A 57 2.44 -7.79 7.15
CA VAL A 57 2.25 -9.14 7.70
C VAL A 57 3.61 -9.72 8.02
N ALA A 58 3.76 -10.32 9.20
CA ALA A 58 4.99 -10.98 9.59
C ALA A 58 5.35 -12.13 8.63
N PRO A 59 6.65 -12.38 8.36
CA PRO A 59 7.08 -13.44 7.44
C PRO A 59 6.58 -14.84 7.80
N ASP A 60 6.33 -15.10 9.08
CA ASP A 60 5.79 -16.35 9.60
C ASP A 60 4.25 -16.39 9.69
N GLU A 61 3.59 -15.34 9.18
CA GLU A 61 2.12 -15.15 9.22
C GLU A 61 1.51 -15.13 10.64
N SER A 62 2.32 -14.99 11.68
CA SER A 62 1.84 -15.08 13.07
C SER A 62 1.12 -13.82 13.55
N PHE A 63 1.37 -12.66 12.91
CA PHE A 63 0.71 -11.40 13.23
C PHE A 63 0.71 -10.44 12.03
N SER A 64 -0.09 -9.39 12.13
CA SER A 64 -0.07 -8.25 11.20
C SER A 64 -0.06 -6.93 11.96
N ILE A 65 0.40 -5.88 11.28
CA ILE A 65 0.40 -4.51 11.77
C ILE A 65 -0.43 -3.67 10.79
N VAL A 66 -1.31 -2.84 11.32
CA VAL A 66 -2.19 -1.98 10.52
C VAL A 66 -2.07 -0.55 11.01
N SER A 67 -1.78 0.39 10.10
CA SER A 67 -1.83 1.82 10.35
C SER A 67 -3.13 2.44 9.86
N SER A 68 -3.58 3.53 10.47
CA SER A 68 -4.77 4.26 10.08
C SER A 68 -4.42 5.74 9.88
N ALA A 69 -4.67 6.25 8.65
CA ALA A 69 -4.31 7.61 8.28
C ALA A 69 -5.39 8.65 8.65
N THR A 70 -6.66 8.23 8.70
CA THR A 70 -7.80 9.11 9.00
C THR A 70 -8.81 8.42 9.92
N LYS A 71 -9.58 9.25 10.59
CA LYS A 71 -10.74 8.87 11.41
C LYS A 71 -11.81 9.95 11.35
N LEU A 72 -12.99 9.67 11.83
CA LEU A 72 -14.00 10.71 12.06
C LEU A 72 -13.65 11.52 13.31
N ASP A 73 -13.91 12.82 13.26
CA ASP A 73 -13.77 13.71 14.42
C ASP A 73 -14.80 13.35 15.48
N SER A 74 -14.38 13.20 16.72
CA SER A 74 -15.27 12.88 17.85
C SER A 74 -16.27 14.01 18.17
N ALA A 75 -15.92 15.25 17.80
CA ALA A 75 -16.77 16.43 18.01
C ALA A 75 -17.75 16.66 16.85
N ASP A 76 -17.38 16.24 15.64
CA ASP A 76 -18.19 16.34 14.42
C ASP A 76 -18.00 15.08 13.54
N PRO A 77 -18.85 14.05 13.68
CA PRO A 77 -18.73 12.80 12.94
C PRO A 77 -18.82 12.92 11.41
N LYS A 78 -19.18 14.09 10.88
CA LYS A 78 -19.16 14.36 9.43
C LYS A 78 -17.78 14.79 8.93
N LYS A 79 -16.86 15.10 9.83
CA LYS A 79 -15.53 15.58 9.52
C LYS A 79 -14.50 14.44 9.59
N ILE A 80 -13.74 14.28 8.52
CA ILE A 80 -12.61 13.38 8.47
C ILE A 80 -11.37 14.15 8.95
N VAL A 81 -10.65 13.58 9.90
CA VAL A 81 -9.43 14.18 10.48
C VAL A 81 -8.27 13.18 10.44
N PRO A 82 -7.00 13.63 10.53
CA PRO A 82 -5.87 12.72 10.61
C PRO A 82 -5.96 11.76 11.81
N ASP A 83 -5.55 10.53 11.60
CA ASP A 83 -5.35 9.50 12.62
C ASP A 83 -3.87 9.18 12.79
N ASP A 84 -3.50 8.59 13.92
CA ASP A 84 -2.13 8.21 14.28
C ASP A 84 -2.03 6.78 14.83
N ARG A 85 -3.13 6.03 14.78
CA ARG A 85 -3.22 4.68 15.37
C ARG A 85 -2.47 3.65 14.52
N VAL A 86 -1.75 2.78 15.25
CA VAL A 86 -1.12 1.57 14.70
C VAL A 86 -1.54 0.38 15.57
N SER A 87 -2.19 -0.59 14.96
CA SER A 87 -2.71 -1.78 15.64
C SER A 87 -1.86 -3.00 15.32
N VAL A 88 -1.54 -3.81 16.34
CA VAL A 88 -0.93 -5.14 16.17
C VAL A 88 -1.99 -6.20 16.35
N ILE A 89 -2.12 -7.07 15.37
CA ILE A 89 -3.13 -8.12 15.31
C ILE A 89 -2.43 -9.48 15.37
N ASP A 90 -2.69 -10.25 16.42
CA ASP A 90 -2.30 -11.66 16.49
C ASP A 90 -3.19 -12.47 15.55
N LEU A 91 -2.59 -13.24 14.65
CA LEU A 91 -3.31 -14.08 13.69
C LEU A 91 -3.41 -15.56 14.14
N ALA A 92 -2.67 -15.94 15.18
CA ALA A 92 -2.68 -17.31 15.68
C ALA A 92 -3.97 -17.61 16.46
N GLY A 93 -4.66 -18.70 16.11
CA GLY A 93 -5.86 -19.15 16.83
C GLY A 93 -7.10 -18.26 16.64
N GLY A 94 -7.09 -17.39 15.62
CA GLY A 94 -8.12 -16.41 15.30
C GLY A 94 -7.66 -14.97 15.52
N PRO A 95 -7.97 -14.06 14.57
CA PRO A 95 -7.43 -12.71 14.61
C PRO A 95 -7.95 -11.91 15.82
N LYS A 96 -7.04 -11.22 16.51
CA LYS A 96 -7.39 -10.32 17.63
C LYS A 96 -6.38 -9.17 17.73
N VAL A 97 -6.84 -7.97 18.05
CA VAL A 97 -5.97 -6.85 18.38
C VAL A 97 -5.30 -7.12 19.74
N VAL A 98 -3.97 -7.15 19.75
CA VAL A 98 -3.16 -7.39 20.96
C VAL A 98 -2.45 -6.15 21.48
N GLN A 99 -2.31 -5.13 20.62
CA GLN A 99 -1.76 -3.83 21.00
C GLN A 99 -2.27 -2.74 20.05
N GLN A 100 -2.41 -1.54 20.58
CA GLN A 100 -2.56 -0.33 19.78
C GLN A 100 -1.59 0.72 20.32
N VAL A 101 -0.82 1.34 19.43
CA VAL A 101 0.12 2.44 19.73
C VAL A 101 -0.18 3.62 18.82
N THR A 102 0.42 4.77 19.13
CA THR A 102 0.37 5.96 18.27
C THR A 102 1.69 6.17 17.54
N ALA A 103 1.62 6.53 16.27
CA ALA A 103 2.75 6.96 15.45
C ALA A 103 2.78 8.50 15.35
N GLY A 104 2.68 9.04 14.16
CA GLY A 104 2.46 10.46 13.88
C GLY A 104 1.19 10.66 13.08
N ALA A 105 0.74 11.92 12.97
CA ALA A 105 -0.51 12.26 12.29
C ALA A 105 -0.49 11.81 10.81
N GLY A 106 -1.53 11.12 10.38
CA GLY A 106 -1.68 10.59 9.04
C GLY A 106 -0.84 9.32 8.80
N ALA A 107 -0.92 8.33 9.68
CA ALA A 107 -0.19 7.06 9.58
C ALA A 107 -0.66 6.24 8.36
N THR A 108 0.04 6.35 7.21
CA THR A 108 -0.41 5.84 5.89
C THR A 108 0.17 4.49 5.49
N SER A 109 1.46 4.28 5.69
CA SER A 109 2.16 3.06 5.30
C SER A 109 2.91 2.49 6.47
N VAL A 110 2.95 1.16 6.54
CA VAL A 110 3.74 0.43 7.53
C VAL A 110 4.51 -0.70 6.86
N ASP A 111 5.77 -0.89 7.25
CA ASP A 111 6.56 -2.04 6.83
C ASP A 111 7.40 -2.58 7.99
N ILE A 112 7.70 -3.89 7.91
CA ILE A 112 8.50 -4.63 8.89
C ILE A 112 9.86 -4.92 8.24
N SER A 113 10.95 -4.68 8.98
CA SER A 113 12.30 -5.02 8.51
C SER A 113 12.43 -6.51 8.17
N PRO A 114 13.29 -6.92 7.22
CA PRO A 114 13.46 -8.32 6.85
C PRO A 114 13.75 -9.27 8.02
N ASN A 115 14.51 -8.81 9.00
CA ASN A 115 14.84 -9.58 10.21
C ASN A 115 13.73 -9.55 11.29
N GLY A 116 12.62 -8.81 11.04
CA GLY A 116 11.49 -8.73 11.96
C GLY A 116 11.73 -7.94 13.24
N SER A 117 12.78 -7.12 13.33
CA SER A 117 13.14 -6.40 14.57
C SER A 117 12.68 -4.94 14.62
N LEU A 118 12.36 -4.35 13.47
CA LEU A 118 12.02 -2.94 13.33
C LEU A 118 10.76 -2.77 12.50
N VAL A 119 9.95 -1.79 12.88
CA VAL A 119 8.77 -1.34 12.13
C VAL A 119 8.90 0.13 11.86
N LEU A 120 8.66 0.54 10.62
CA LEU A 120 8.56 1.93 10.22
C LEU A 120 7.14 2.27 9.80
N VAL A 121 6.69 3.49 10.13
CA VAL A 121 5.36 4.02 9.77
C VAL A 121 5.53 5.40 9.17
N ALA A 122 5.02 5.62 7.96
CA ALA A 122 5.02 6.91 7.31
C ALA A 122 3.86 7.77 7.85
N ASN A 123 4.17 8.97 8.35
CA ASN A 123 3.21 9.91 8.94
C ASN A 123 2.97 11.06 7.98
N ARG A 124 2.04 10.86 7.05
CA ARG A 124 1.84 11.72 5.87
C ARG A 124 1.50 13.16 6.22
N THR A 125 0.62 13.36 7.20
CA THR A 125 0.20 14.71 7.63
C THR A 125 1.29 15.41 8.45
N GLU A 126 2.08 14.65 9.21
CA GLU A 126 3.13 15.22 10.07
C GLU A 126 4.45 15.46 9.32
N GLY A 127 4.68 14.80 8.19
CA GLY A 127 5.93 14.90 7.43
C GLY A 127 7.10 14.11 8.03
N THR A 128 6.81 13.08 8.83
CA THR A 128 7.79 12.29 9.59
C THR A 128 7.66 10.80 9.31
N VAL A 129 8.61 10.00 9.80
CA VAL A 129 8.54 8.54 9.88
C VAL A 129 8.71 8.12 11.32
N SER A 130 7.74 7.41 11.89
CA SER A 130 7.88 6.78 13.21
C SER A 130 8.56 5.43 13.09
N ALA A 131 9.46 5.14 14.03
CA ALA A 131 10.13 3.86 14.16
C ALA A 131 9.79 3.19 15.47
N PHE A 132 9.58 1.87 15.41
CA PHE A 132 9.28 1.05 16.58
C PHE A 132 10.19 -0.18 16.59
N ARG A 133 10.72 -0.52 17.75
CA ARG A 133 11.29 -1.85 17.96
C ARG A 133 10.15 -2.87 18.02
N LEU A 134 10.31 -3.98 17.31
CA LEU A 134 9.36 -5.07 17.33
C LEU A 134 9.92 -6.22 18.16
N ASN A 135 9.24 -6.60 19.24
CA ASN A 135 9.60 -7.69 20.11
C ASN A 135 8.35 -8.45 20.57
N ASN A 136 8.28 -9.76 20.28
CA ASN A 136 7.17 -10.62 20.71
C ASN A 136 5.77 -10.03 20.38
N LYS A 137 5.56 -9.58 19.14
CA LYS A 137 4.33 -8.95 18.66
C LYS A 137 3.99 -7.64 19.40
N LYS A 138 4.98 -6.96 19.98
CA LYS A 138 4.83 -5.66 20.65
C LYS A 138 5.69 -4.63 19.96
N LEU A 139 5.11 -3.45 19.76
CA LEU A 139 5.76 -2.26 19.26
C LEU A 139 6.18 -1.39 20.45
N GLU A 140 7.47 -1.09 20.53
CA GLU A 140 8.03 -0.14 21.48
C GLU A 140 8.55 1.08 20.71
N PRO A 141 8.09 2.31 21.01
CA PRO A 141 8.59 3.51 20.34
C PRO A 141 10.12 3.59 20.40
N LEU A 142 10.76 3.85 19.26
CA LEU A 142 12.20 3.93 19.15
C LEU A 142 12.68 5.33 18.76
N ASP A 143 12.14 5.85 17.64
CA ASP A 143 12.57 7.12 17.05
C ASP A 143 11.44 7.74 16.21
N LYS A 144 11.56 9.03 15.91
CA LYS A 144 10.72 9.73 14.96
C LYS A 144 11.61 10.61 14.06
N VAL A 145 11.72 10.21 12.80
CA VAL A 145 12.60 10.84 11.81
C VAL A 145 11.86 11.99 11.12
N ASP A 146 12.37 13.20 11.25
CA ASP A 146 11.91 14.37 10.50
C ASP A 146 12.49 14.33 9.07
N LEU A 147 11.63 14.46 8.06
CA LEU A 147 12.05 14.49 6.65
C LEU A 147 12.43 15.90 6.16
N GLY A 148 12.52 16.87 7.06
CA GLY A 148 12.98 18.23 6.78
C GLY A 148 11.96 19.13 6.08
N ASN A 149 10.75 18.65 5.82
CA ASN A 149 9.66 19.40 5.22
C ASN A 149 8.32 18.89 5.75
N PRO A 150 7.57 19.67 6.53
CA PRO A 150 6.26 19.23 7.06
C PRO A 150 5.21 18.97 5.96
N LYS A 151 5.46 19.44 4.73
CA LYS A 151 4.61 19.19 3.56
C LYS A 151 5.15 18.07 2.66
N ALA A 152 6.16 17.32 3.11
CA ALA A 152 6.76 16.23 2.35
C ALA A 152 5.72 15.18 1.91
N GLY A 153 4.69 14.95 2.73
CA GLY A 153 3.68 13.95 2.46
C GLY A 153 4.28 12.55 2.34
N PRO A 154 5.01 12.01 3.33
CA PRO A 154 5.52 10.65 3.25
C PRO A 154 4.36 9.68 3.07
N SER A 155 4.40 8.92 1.99
CA SER A 155 3.29 8.07 1.55
C SER A 155 3.68 6.59 1.56
N GLY A 156 4.40 6.12 0.56
CA GLY A 156 4.91 4.76 0.50
C GLY A 156 6.19 4.59 1.33
N LEU A 157 6.32 3.42 1.95
CA LEU A 157 7.49 3.04 2.72
C LEU A 157 7.82 1.58 2.43
N ALA A 158 9.10 1.25 2.21
CA ALA A 158 9.55 -0.11 2.01
C ALA A 158 11.00 -0.31 2.46
N PHE A 159 11.27 -1.37 3.22
CA PHE A 159 12.63 -1.78 3.53
C PHE A 159 13.28 -2.40 2.30
N VAL A 160 14.51 -1.95 1.99
CA VAL A 160 15.41 -2.61 1.04
C VAL A 160 16.20 -3.70 1.75
N SER A 161 16.63 -3.42 2.97
CA SER A 161 17.35 -4.33 3.86
C SER A 161 17.10 -3.93 5.33
N ASP A 162 17.67 -4.66 6.28
CA ASP A 162 17.58 -4.27 7.69
C ASP A 162 18.23 -2.91 8.00
N ARG A 163 19.05 -2.40 7.10
CA ARG A 163 19.82 -1.15 7.27
C ARG A 163 19.35 -0.02 6.36
N VAL A 164 18.43 -0.29 5.45
CA VAL A 164 18.01 0.70 4.46
C VAL A 164 16.52 0.58 4.18
N ALA A 165 15.82 1.71 4.21
CA ALA A 165 14.44 1.82 3.75
C ALA A 165 14.28 2.99 2.78
N LEU A 166 13.28 2.92 1.92
CA LEU A 166 12.85 3.99 1.02
C LEU A 166 11.55 4.59 1.52
N VAL A 167 11.40 5.90 1.39
CA VAL A 167 10.15 6.63 1.71
C VAL A 167 9.82 7.54 0.54
N SER A 168 8.67 7.33 -0.11
CA SER A 168 8.16 8.25 -1.13
C SER A 168 7.52 9.46 -0.48
N ARG A 169 7.70 10.62 -1.09
CA ARG A 169 7.21 11.93 -0.64
C ARG A 169 6.36 12.53 -1.73
N ASP A 170 5.06 12.35 -1.64
CA ASP A 170 4.14 12.80 -2.70
C ASP A 170 3.93 14.32 -2.72
N GLY A 171 4.23 14.99 -1.61
CA GLY A 171 4.09 16.44 -1.49
C GLY A 171 5.18 17.26 -2.18
N ASP A 172 6.38 16.69 -2.35
CA ASP A 172 7.53 17.40 -2.96
C ASP A 172 8.32 16.55 -3.97
N ASN A 173 7.74 15.45 -4.47
CA ASN A 173 8.20 14.64 -5.59
C ASN A 173 9.60 14.02 -5.40
N MET A 174 9.88 13.50 -4.22
CA MET A 174 11.17 12.88 -3.88
C MET A 174 10.98 11.49 -3.27
N ILE A 175 12.06 10.72 -3.23
CA ILE A 175 12.18 9.51 -2.41
C ILE A 175 13.39 9.70 -1.52
N ASN A 176 13.18 9.63 -0.20
CA ASN A 176 14.29 9.58 0.74
C ASN A 176 14.78 8.15 0.93
N VAL A 177 16.08 8.04 1.13
CA VAL A 177 16.73 6.83 1.61
C VAL A 177 16.97 7.00 3.10
N LEU A 178 16.42 6.12 3.92
CA LEU A 178 16.67 6.06 5.35
C LEU A 178 17.81 5.08 5.61
N ARG A 179 18.80 5.52 6.41
CA ARG A 179 19.93 4.72 6.88
C ARG A 179 19.69 4.31 8.32
N ILE A 180 19.81 3.03 8.58
CA ILE A 180 19.51 2.44 9.89
C ILE A 180 20.78 1.82 10.45
N ASP A 181 21.23 2.33 11.60
CA ASP A 181 22.38 1.80 12.34
C ASP A 181 21.99 1.58 13.81
N GLY A 182 21.67 0.36 14.15
CA GLY A 182 21.13 0.00 15.45
C GLY A 182 19.80 0.71 15.75
N ASN A 183 19.84 1.67 16.69
CA ASN A 183 18.66 2.45 17.09
C ASN A 183 18.61 3.84 16.42
N THR A 184 19.59 4.18 15.61
CA THR A 184 19.68 5.49 14.96
C THR A 184 19.21 5.40 13.53
N ILE A 185 18.29 6.28 13.14
CA ILE A 185 17.78 6.37 11.79
C ILE A 185 18.07 7.77 11.26
N THR A 186 18.72 7.83 10.11
CA THR A 186 19.08 9.11 9.48
C THR A 186 18.58 9.16 8.04
N VAL A 187 18.33 10.36 7.56
CA VAL A 187 17.97 10.61 6.17
C VAL A 187 19.24 10.80 5.33
N ASP A 188 19.43 10.01 4.28
CA ASP A 188 20.52 10.24 3.33
C ASP A 188 20.33 11.62 2.68
N PRO A 189 21.39 12.44 2.60
CA PRO A 189 21.31 13.79 2.03
C PRO A 189 21.01 13.80 0.51
N ARG A 190 21.07 12.66 -0.16
CA ARG A 190 20.80 12.52 -1.58
C ARG A 190 19.46 11.83 -1.82
N PRO A 191 18.35 12.57 -2.02
CA PRO A 191 17.08 11.97 -2.40
C PRO A 191 17.15 11.42 -3.83
N LEU A 192 16.29 10.46 -4.12
CA LEU A 192 16.03 10.01 -5.48
C LEU A 192 14.88 10.84 -6.07
N THR A 193 14.94 11.02 -7.38
CA THR A 193 13.84 11.60 -8.16
C THR A 193 13.26 10.53 -9.11
N THR A 194 11.94 10.54 -9.25
CA THR A 194 11.18 9.67 -10.16
C THR A 194 10.17 10.53 -10.95
N GLY A 195 8.92 10.16 -10.98
CA GLY A 195 7.86 10.98 -11.58
C GLY A 195 7.20 11.93 -10.59
N VAL A 196 6.08 12.54 -11.01
CA VAL A 196 5.27 13.43 -10.18
C VAL A 196 4.45 12.62 -9.16
N ARG A 197 4.46 13.03 -7.90
CA ARG A 197 3.77 12.38 -6.78
C ARG A 197 4.13 10.89 -6.63
N PRO A 198 5.40 10.56 -6.34
CA PRO A 198 5.77 9.19 -6.02
C PRO A 198 4.99 8.73 -4.78
N TYR A 199 4.29 7.60 -4.89
CA TYR A 199 3.26 7.21 -3.94
C TYR A 199 3.53 5.81 -3.36
N THR A 200 3.07 4.76 -4.00
CA THR A 200 3.30 3.39 -3.55
C THR A 200 4.71 2.94 -3.87
N LEU A 201 5.40 2.37 -2.89
CA LEU A 201 6.71 1.75 -3.01
C LEU A 201 6.58 0.24 -2.82
N ALA A 202 7.26 -0.53 -3.66
CA ALA A 202 7.44 -1.98 -3.50
C ALA A 202 8.92 -2.33 -3.75
N VAL A 203 9.43 -3.28 -2.97
CA VAL A 203 10.79 -3.83 -3.16
C VAL A 203 10.63 -5.30 -3.56
N ALA A 204 11.35 -5.71 -4.61
CA ALA A 204 11.35 -7.10 -5.03
C ALA A 204 11.97 -8.00 -3.95
N ALA A 205 11.51 -9.25 -3.84
CA ALA A 205 11.99 -10.20 -2.84
C ALA A 205 13.51 -10.43 -2.89
N SER A 206 14.13 -10.25 -4.07
CA SER A 206 15.60 -10.30 -4.24
C SER A 206 16.35 -9.12 -3.60
N GLY A 207 15.64 -8.03 -3.22
CA GLY A 207 16.25 -6.83 -2.66
C GLY A 207 17.10 -6.00 -3.63
N ASN A 208 17.06 -6.28 -4.94
CA ASN A 208 17.89 -5.62 -5.96
C ASN A 208 17.14 -4.55 -6.76
N LEU A 209 15.81 -4.58 -6.76
CA LEU A 209 14.94 -3.62 -7.44
C LEU A 209 13.87 -3.11 -6.50
N ALA A 210 13.57 -1.84 -6.62
CA ALA A 210 12.34 -1.24 -6.10
C ALA A 210 11.52 -0.65 -7.25
N ALA A 211 10.22 -0.54 -7.07
CA ALA A 211 9.33 0.14 -7.98
C ALA A 211 8.52 1.18 -7.22
N VAL A 212 8.22 2.29 -7.88
CA VAL A 212 7.37 3.35 -7.33
C VAL A 212 6.31 3.75 -8.35
N SER A 213 5.07 3.86 -7.90
CA SER A 213 4.01 4.48 -8.69
C SER A 213 4.10 6.00 -8.55
N ASN A 214 4.01 6.71 -9.67
CA ASN A 214 3.95 8.16 -9.71
C ASN A 214 2.52 8.54 -10.11
N MET A 215 1.73 9.04 -9.16
CA MET A 215 0.28 9.26 -9.33
C MET A 215 -0.08 10.52 -10.12
N GLY A 216 0.92 11.27 -10.59
CA GLY A 216 0.68 12.52 -11.30
C GLY A 216 -0.08 13.56 -10.48
N ARG A 217 -0.65 14.53 -11.14
CA ARG A 217 -1.40 15.63 -10.51
C ARG A 217 -2.89 15.36 -10.37
N GLY A 218 -3.38 14.27 -10.96
CA GLY A 218 -4.81 13.97 -11.04
C GLY A 218 -5.56 14.84 -12.05
N ASP A 219 -4.83 15.36 -13.03
CA ASP A 219 -5.30 16.26 -14.09
C ASP A 219 -5.61 15.53 -15.42
N ASP A 220 -5.91 14.23 -15.29
CA ASP A 220 -6.38 13.38 -16.39
C ASP A 220 -5.29 13.00 -17.41
N ASP A 221 -4.03 13.10 -17.00
CA ASP A 221 -2.88 12.70 -17.80
C ASP A 221 -2.51 11.21 -17.57
N ILE A 222 -1.66 10.70 -18.44
CA ILE A 222 -1.08 9.36 -18.31
C ILE A 222 0.10 9.43 -17.34
N ASP A 223 0.00 8.68 -16.28
CA ASP A 223 0.98 8.61 -15.21
C ASP A 223 1.96 7.44 -15.40
N THR A 224 2.92 7.32 -14.51
CA THR A 224 4.08 6.45 -14.70
C THR A 224 4.37 5.54 -13.52
N VAL A 225 5.16 4.50 -13.79
CA VAL A 225 5.87 3.71 -12.78
C VAL A 225 7.36 3.81 -13.06
N SER A 226 8.17 4.02 -12.03
CA SER A 226 9.63 4.03 -12.13
C SER A 226 10.25 2.84 -11.43
N LEU A 227 11.27 2.23 -12.05
CA LEU A 227 12.14 1.25 -11.42
C LEU A 227 13.37 1.93 -10.82
N ILE A 228 13.77 1.46 -9.66
CA ILE A 228 14.95 1.92 -8.93
C ILE A 228 15.87 0.73 -8.73
N ASP A 229 17.09 0.84 -9.22
CA ASP A 229 18.16 -0.09 -8.92
C ASP A 229 18.66 0.17 -7.49
N VAL A 230 18.43 -0.79 -6.61
CA VAL A 230 18.85 -0.78 -5.21
C VAL A 230 19.90 -1.86 -4.90
N SER A 231 20.44 -2.51 -5.94
CA SER A 231 21.46 -3.57 -5.82
C SER A 231 22.83 -3.05 -5.38
N SER A 232 23.12 -1.78 -5.66
CA SER A 232 24.37 -1.12 -5.29
C SER A 232 24.17 0.37 -5.12
N GLU A 233 24.98 0.97 -4.27
CA GLU A 233 24.96 2.42 -4.05
C GLU A 233 25.87 3.16 -5.03
N PRO A 234 25.53 4.40 -5.40
CA PRO A 234 24.27 5.09 -5.08
C PRO A 234 23.08 4.50 -5.84
N PHE A 235 21.92 4.37 -5.16
CA PHE A 235 20.69 3.93 -5.79
C PHE A 235 20.30 4.86 -6.95
N ARG A 236 19.65 4.30 -7.98
CA ARG A 236 19.33 5.05 -9.20
C ARG A 236 17.99 4.65 -9.79
N THR A 237 17.19 5.62 -10.19
CA THR A 237 16.08 5.38 -11.11
C THR A 237 16.65 4.94 -12.46
N VAL A 238 16.25 3.76 -12.93
CA VAL A 238 16.83 3.14 -14.14
C VAL A 238 15.86 3.06 -15.30
N GLU A 239 14.54 3.08 -15.02
CA GLU A 239 13.52 3.11 -16.04
C GLU A 239 12.28 3.86 -15.51
N THR A 240 11.54 4.49 -16.40
CA THR A 240 10.20 5.06 -16.14
C THR A 240 9.32 4.77 -17.34
N ILE A 241 8.17 4.14 -17.11
CA ILE A 241 7.22 3.77 -18.16
C ILE A 241 5.84 4.38 -17.87
N SER A 242 5.09 4.69 -18.93
CA SER A 242 3.69 5.09 -18.84
C SER A 242 2.81 3.87 -18.59
N VAL A 243 1.88 3.98 -17.63
CA VAL A 243 1.06 2.83 -17.21
C VAL A 243 -0.45 3.08 -17.26
N GLY A 244 -0.90 4.32 -17.20
CA GLY A 244 -2.31 4.72 -17.15
C GLY A 244 -2.54 5.79 -16.10
N MET A 245 -3.79 6.23 -15.90
CA MET A 245 -4.12 7.30 -14.96
C MET A 245 -4.12 6.80 -13.51
N SER A 246 -3.47 7.53 -12.63
CA SER A 246 -3.45 7.32 -11.18
C SER A 246 -3.09 5.88 -10.78
N PRO A 247 -1.84 5.43 -11.04
CA PRO A 247 -1.36 4.13 -10.58
C PRO A 247 -1.24 4.12 -9.06
N GLU A 248 -2.04 3.30 -8.38
CA GLU A 248 -2.07 3.25 -6.92
C GLU A 248 -1.59 1.90 -6.38
N GLY A 249 -2.16 0.79 -6.86
CA GLY A 249 -1.70 -0.54 -6.51
C GLY A 249 -0.39 -0.91 -7.22
N LEU A 250 0.60 -1.41 -6.49
CA LEU A 250 1.90 -1.81 -7.02
C LEU A 250 2.45 -2.99 -6.22
N ARG A 251 2.77 -4.13 -6.86
CA ARG A 251 3.33 -5.29 -6.15
C ARG A 251 4.17 -6.15 -7.08
N PHE A 252 5.38 -6.53 -6.64
CA PHE A 252 6.13 -7.60 -7.30
C PHE A 252 5.50 -8.97 -7.04
N SER A 253 5.60 -9.89 -8.00
CA SER A 253 5.30 -11.30 -7.76
C SER A 253 6.30 -11.90 -6.76
N PRO A 254 5.95 -12.98 -6.01
CA PRO A 254 6.83 -13.58 -5.02
C PRO A 254 8.20 -14.04 -5.57
N ASP A 255 8.25 -14.42 -6.84
CA ASP A 255 9.49 -14.80 -7.54
C ASP A 255 10.23 -13.62 -8.18
N GLY A 256 9.69 -12.40 -8.07
CA GLY A 256 10.27 -11.17 -8.61
C GLY A 256 10.24 -11.04 -10.14
N LYS A 257 9.62 -11.99 -10.86
CA LYS A 257 9.61 -11.98 -12.33
C LYS A 257 8.57 -11.05 -12.94
N PHE A 258 7.58 -10.64 -12.15
CA PHE A 258 6.51 -9.77 -12.60
C PHE A 258 6.27 -8.62 -11.63
N LEU A 259 5.79 -7.52 -12.19
CA LEU A 259 5.25 -6.38 -11.44
C LEU A 259 3.78 -6.22 -11.82
N ALA A 260 2.89 -6.27 -10.84
CA ALA A 260 1.48 -5.94 -11.00
C ALA A 260 1.28 -4.44 -10.71
N VAL A 261 0.55 -3.75 -11.56
CA VAL A 261 0.22 -2.33 -11.44
C VAL A 261 -1.29 -2.16 -11.56
N GLY A 262 -1.91 -1.59 -10.54
CA GLY A 262 -3.32 -1.20 -10.54
C GLY A 262 -3.45 0.29 -10.82
N THR A 263 -4.19 0.66 -11.86
CA THR A 263 -4.51 2.05 -12.19
C THR A 263 -5.99 2.31 -11.95
N GLN A 264 -6.29 3.44 -11.31
CA GLN A 264 -7.67 3.84 -11.07
C GLN A 264 -8.38 4.20 -12.37
N GLU A 265 -7.64 4.62 -13.38
CA GLU A 265 -8.16 5.25 -14.60
C GLU A 265 -9.11 6.41 -14.21
N GLY A 266 -10.18 6.63 -14.92
CA GLY A 266 -11.15 7.68 -14.57
C GLY A 266 -12.26 7.26 -13.60
N THR A 267 -12.13 6.13 -12.89
CA THR A 267 -13.22 5.59 -12.05
C THR A 267 -13.56 6.45 -10.83
N THR A 268 -12.64 7.32 -10.40
CA THR A 268 -12.85 8.25 -9.28
C THR A 268 -13.24 9.66 -9.72
N LYS A 269 -13.42 9.89 -11.02
CA LYS A 269 -13.84 11.19 -11.54
C LYS A 269 -15.32 11.46 -11.27
N LYS A 270 -15.69 12.74 -11.25
CA LYS A 270 -17.09 13.16 -11.15
C LYS A 270 -17.91 12.58 -12.30
N ASN A 271 -19.16 12.23 -12.01
CA ASN A 271 -20.11 11.83 -13.04
C ASN A 271 -20.20 12.85 -14.16
N GLY A 272 -20.10 12.38 -15.41
CA GLY A 272 -20.11 13.23 -16.59
C GLY A 272 -18.77 13.90 -16.95
N SER A 273 -17.68 13.59 -16.22
CA SER A 273 -16.34 13.96 -16.66
C SER A 273 -16.01 13.28 -18.00
N PRO A 274 -15.38 13.99 -18.96
CA PRO A 274 -14.95 13.36 -20.22
C PRO A 274 -13.86 12.30 -20.02
N PHE A 275 -13.23 12.29 -18.86
CA PHE A 275 -12.19 11.32 -18.46
C PHE A 275 -12.72 10.19 -17.56
N GLN A 276 -14.04 10.17 -17.30
CA GLN A 276 -14.64 9.09 -16.53
C GLN A 276 -14.60 7.79 -17.33
N THR A 277 -14.10 6.71 -16.70
CA THR A 277 -14.08 5.37 -17.29
C THR A 277 -14.92 4.40 -16.45
N PRO A 278 -15.47 3.33 -17.04
CA PRO A 278 -16.30 2.36 -16.34
C PRO A 278 -15.50 1.40 -15.46
N ASN A 279 -14.20 1.30 -15.66
CA ASN A 279 -13.34 0.34 -14.96
C ASN A 279 -11.96 0.93 -14.72
N GLY A 280 -11.35 0.54 -13.58
CA GLY A 280 -9.90 0.60 -13.40
C GLY A 280 -9.22 -0.53 -14.17
N ARG A 281 -7.91 -0.66 -14.04
CA ARG A 281 -7.12 -1.65 -14.76
C ARG A 281 -6.06 -2.29 -13.88
N LEU A 282 -5.92 -3.60 -13.97
CA LEU A 282 -4.77 -4.36 -13.54
C LEU A 282 -3.89 -4.63 -14.76
N ALA A 283 -2.63 -4.20 -14.74
CA ALA A 283 -1.63 -4.53 -15.75
C ALA A 283 -0.47 -5.33 -15.15
N MET A 284 -0.01 -6.36 -15.88
CA MET A 284 1.12 -7.20 -15.52
C MET A 284 2.31 -6.88 -16.41
N TYR A 285 3.45 -6.64 -15.79
CA TYR A 285 4.71 -6.38 -16.48
C TYR A 285 5.72 -7.47 -16.14
N ALA A 286 6.33 -8.09 -17.14
CA ALA A 286 7.50 -8.92 -16.93
C ALA A 286 8.69 -8.03 -16.57
N VAL A 287 9.46 -8.45 -15.56
CA VAL A 287 10.70 -7.80 -15.13
C VAL A 287 11.86 -8.45 -15.87
N ASP A 288 12.50 -7.75 -16.78
CA ASP A 288 13.64 -8.21 -17.55
C ASP A 288 14.87 -7.37 -17.21
N GLY A 289 15.68 -7.90 -16.31
CA GLY A 289 16.82 -7.15 -15.74
C GLY A 289 16.33 -5.89 -15.01
N LYS A 290 16.52 -4.72 -15.60
CA LYS A 290 16.11 -3.41 -15.05
C LYS A 290 15.04 -2.73 -15.92
N SER A 291 14.26 -3.52 -16.66
CA SER A 291 13.21 -3.06 -17.56
C SER A 291 11.89 -3.78 -17.34
N LEU A 292 10.81 -3.10 -17.68
CA LEU A 292 9.43 -3.58 -17.59
C LEU A 292 8.81 -3.74 -18.98
N ARG A 293 8.24 -4.91 -19.26
CA ARG A 293 7.51 -5.19 -20.49
C ARG A 293 6.10 -5.68 -20.17
N LYS A 294 5.08 -4.93 -20.60
CA LYS A 294 3.67 -5.32 -20.38
C LYS A 294 3.39 -6.67 -21.05
N VAL A 295 2.77 -7.59 -20.30
CA VAL A 295 2.45 -8.95 -20.76
C VAL A 295 0.95 -9.25 -20.72
N ALA A 296 0.20 -8.66 -19.78
CA ALA A 296 -1.25 -8.85 -19.67
C ALA A 296 -1.92 -7.63 -19.06
N GLU A 297 -3.21 -7.50 -19.28
CA GLU A 297 -4.05 -6.54 -18.57
C GLU A 297 -5.49 -7.06 -18.45
N ALA A 298 -6.22 -6.59 -17.45
CA ALA A 298 -7.62 -6.90 -17.22
C ALA A 298 -8.34 -5.72 -16.55
N PRO A 299 -9.65 -5.51 -16.79
CA PRO A 299 -10.43 -4.54 -16.06
C PRO A 299 -10.61 -4.95 -14.60
N VAL A 300 -10.63 -3.96 -13.70
CA VAL A 300 -10.97 -4.08 -12.28
C VAL A 300 -12.06 -3.07 -11.93
N GLY A 301 -12.56 -3.10 -10.69
CA GLY A 301 -13.60 -2.19 -10.24
C GLY A 301 -13.13 -0.74 -10.05
N HIS A 302 -14.01 0.05 -9.42
CA HIS A 302 -13.79 1.47 -9.18
C HIS A 302 -12.88 1.67 -7.97
N TRP A 303 -11.97 2.64 -8.12
CA TRP A 303 -10.96 2.96 -7.14
C TRP A 303 -10.19 1.71 -6.69
N SER A 304 -9.51 1.09 -7.67
CA SER A 304 -8.66 -0.06 -7.37
C SER A 304 -7.50 0.34 -6.46
N GLN A 305 -7.32 -0.43 -5.37
CA GLN A 305 -6.36 -0.20 -4.32
C GLN A 305 -5.24 -1.26 -4.33
N GLY A 306 -5.06 -1.95 -3.23
CA GLY A 306 -4.01 -2.93 -3.04
C GLY A 306 -4.09 -4.14 -3.95
N ILE A 307 -2.91 -4.70 -4.22
CA ILE A 307 -2.73 -5.93 -5.00
C ILE A 307 -1.99 -6.95 -4.13
N ALA A 308 -2.39 -8.20 -4.19
CA ALA A 308 -1.66 -9.30 -3.57
C ALA A 308 -1.62 -10.52 -4.47
N PHE A 309 -0.50 -11.24 -4.39
CA PHE A 309 -0.34 -12.55 -5.03
C PHE A 309 -0.50 -13.67 -4.00
N SER A 310 -0.95 -14.84 -4.44
CA SER A 310 -0.71 -16.07 -3.70
C SER A 310 0.78 -16.40 -3.67
N LYS A 311 1.23 -17.23 -2.73
CA LYS A 311 2.65 -17.58 -2.56
C LYS A 311 3.30 -18.17 -3.82
N ASN A 312 2.53 -18.90 -4.62
CA ASN A 312 3.00 -19.44 -5.91
C ASN A 312 2.90 -18.45 -7.08
N GLY A 313 2.39 -17.23 -6.85
CA GLY A 313 2.24 -16.20 -7.88
C GLY A 313 1.07 -16.38 -8.85
N GLU A 314 0.32 -17.49 -8.78
CA GLU A 314 -0.72 -17.83 -9.76
C GLU A 314 -2.07 -17.16 -9.52
N THR A 315 -2.40 -16.82 -8.28
CA THR A 315 -3.62 -16.12 -7.92
C THR A 315 -3.29 -14.68 -7.55
N ILE A 316 -4.02 -13.74 -8.15
CA ILE A 316 -3.89 -12.31 -7.87
C ILE A 316 -5.23 -11.81 -7.37
N ILE A 317 -5.22 -11.02 -6.29
CA ILE A 317 -6.38 -10.28 -5.83
C ILE A 317 -6.11 -8.80 -5.92
N VAL A 318 -7.14 -8.03 -6.30
CA VAL A 318 -7.12 -6.57 -6.39
C VAL A 318 -8.31 -6.01 -5.63
N GLN A 319 -8.08 -5.06 -4.77
CA GLN A 319 -9.12 -4.37 -4.02
C GLN A 319 -9.90 -3.42 -4.92
N ASN A 320 -11.23 -3.48 -4.88
CA ASN A 320 -12.16 -2.54 -5.50
C ASN A 320 -12.92 -1.82 -4.38
N MET A 321 -12.49 -0.61 -4.04
CA MET A 321 -12.96 0.11 -2.86
C MET A 321 -14.46 0.40 -2.94
N VAL A 322 -14.94 0.86 -4.09
CA VAL A 322 -16.34 1.28 -4.26
C VAL A 322 -17.31 0.09 -4.25
N GLU A 323 -16.97 -1.01 -4.93
CA GLU A 323 -17.76 -2.24 -4.96
C GLU A 323 -17.67 -3.05 -3.66
N ARG A 324 -16.73 -2.72 -2.77
CA ARG A 324 -16.46 -3.47 -1.54
C ARG A 324 -16.13 -4.94 -1.81
N THR A 325 -15.30 -5.17 -2.83
CA THR A 325 -14.91 -6.50 -3.28
C THR A 325 -13.40 -6.63 -3.48
N LEU A 326 -12.94 -7.89 -3.51
CA LEU A 326 -11.64 -8.25 -4.08
C LEU A 326 -11.90 -8.90 -5.44
N ALA A 327 -11.42 -8.29 -6.52
CA ALA A 327 -11.34 -8.97 -7.81
C ALA A 327 -10.30 -10.09 -7.72
N VAL A 328 -10.62 -11.24 -8.33
CA VAL A 328 -9.76 -12.44 -8.30
C VAL A 328 -9.34 -12.77 -9.73
N PHE A 329 -8.06 -13.04 -9.91
CA PHE A 329 -7.51 -13.45 -11.21
C PHE A 329 -6.61 -14.68 -11.04
N ARG A 330 -6.62 -15.54 -12.07
CA ARG A 330 -5.53 -16.50 -12.31
C ARG A 330 -4.57 -15.89 -13.31
N PHE A 331 -3.28 -16.06 -13.06
CA PHE A 331 -2.21 -15.58 -13.93
C PHE A 331 -1.25 -16.72 -14.24
N ASP A 332 -1.02 -16.99 -15.53
CA ASP A 332 -0.16 -18.08 -16.03
C ASP A 332 1.20 -17.59 -16.56
N GLY A 333 1.53 -16.32 -16.33
CA GLY A 333 2.72 -15.66 -16.84
C GLY A 333 2.49 -14.87 -18.14
N GLN A 334 1.35 -15.06 -18.80
CA GLN A 334 1.01 -14.40 -20.07
C GLN A 334 -0.41 -13.83 -20.09
N LYS A 335 -1.33 -14.45 -19.36
CA LYS A 335 -2.76 -14.12 -19.40
C LYS A 335 -3.34 -14.01 -18.00
N LEU A 336 -4.21 -13.01 -17.82
CA LEU A 336 -5.10 -12.87 -16.68
C LEU A 336 -6.46 -13.48 -17.01
N THR A 337 -6.93 -14.39 -16.16
CA THR A 337 -8.27 -14.97 -16.26
C THR A 337 -9.05 -14.57 -15.02
N ALA A 338 -10.14 -13.81 -15.20
CA ALA A 338 -10.96 -13.36 -14.09
C ALA A 338 -11.71 -14.54 -13.44
N GLY A 339 -11.72 -14.56 -12.12
CA GLY A 339 -12.52 -15.43 -11.27
C GLY A 339 -13.71 -14.69 -10.64
N THR A 340 -14.43 -15.37 -9.76
CA THR A 340 -15.53 -14.73 -9.00
C THR A 340 -14.97 -13.78 -7.96
N PRO A 341 -15.40 -12.49 -7.94
CA PRO A 341 -14.99 -11.54 -6.91
C PRO A 341 -15.45 -11.97 -5.50
N ILE A 342 -14.70 -11.56 -4.49
CA ILE A 342 -15.00 -11.84 -3.08
C ILE A 342 -15.58 -10.57 -2.45
N ALA A 343 -16.77 -10.66 -1.84
CA ALA A 343 -17.34 -9.55 -1.08
C ALA A 343 -16.62 -9.38 0.27
N ILE A 344 -16.28 -8.15 0.63
CA ILE A 344 -15.58 -7.81 1.89
C ILE A 344 -16.49 -7.07 2.88
N GLY A 345 -17.57 -6.46 2.41
CA GLY A 345 -18.54 -5.75 3.28
C GLY A 345 -18.20 -4.29 3.57
N ALA A 346 -16.93 -3.90 3.55
CA ALA A 346 -16.45 -2.52 3.68
C ALA A 346 -15.53 -2.16 2.51
N GLY A 347 -15.12 -0.90 2.36
CA GLY A 347 -14.25 -0.46 1.28
C GLY A 347 -12.81 -0.98 1.48
N PRO A 348 -12.34 -2.00 0.73
CA PRO A 348 -10.99 -2.50 0.92
C PRO A 348 -9.96 -1.44 0.51
N ALA A 349 -9.01 -1.15 1.40
CA ALA A 349 -8.16 0.03 1.37
C ALA A 349 -6.66 -0.29 1.31
N ALA A 350 -6.22 -1.39 1.93
CA ALA A 350 -4.83 -1.82 1.90
C ALA A 350 -4.71 -3.34 1.99
N LEU A 351 -3.71 -3.90 1.30
CA LEU A 351 -3.40 -5.34 1.30
C LEU A 351 -1.97 -5.61 1.77
N GLY A 352 -1.83 -6.55 2.71
CA GLY A 352 -0.55 -7.12 3.13
C GLY A 352 -0.50 -8.63 2.96
N THR A 353 0.68 -9.13 2.59
CA THR A 353 1.04 -10.55 2.57
C THR A 353 2.37 -10.76 3.30
N ALA A 354 2.64 -11.98 3.77
CA ALA A 354 3.88 -12.31 4.45
C ALA A 354 5.11 -12.35 3.52
N TRP A 355 4.91 -12.41 2.24
CA TRP A 355 5.95 -12.32 1.21
C TRP A 355 5.91 -10.97 0.51
N ARG A 356 7.08 -10.51 0.16
CA ARG A 356 7.31 -9.25 -0.57
C ARG A 356 7.03 -9.43 -2.05
#